data_0bc8fa7ffe657aeb76246a84bac5c4fe
#
_entry.id   0bc8fa7ffe657aeb76246a84bac5c4fe
#
_cell.length_a   1.000
_cell.length_b   1.000
_cell.length_c   1.000
_cell.angle_alpha   90.00
_cell.angle_beta   90.00
_cell.angle_gamma   90.00
#
_symmetry.space_group_name_H-M   'P 1'
#
loop_
_entity.id
_entity.type
_entity.pdbx_description
1 polymer ?
#
loop_
_entity_poly.entity_id
_entity_poly.type
_entity_poly.pdbx_seq_one_letter_code
_entity_poly.pdbx_strand_id
1 'polypeptide(L)'
;MSSLVCNVCSDEFDDNDQSEKAPKILQCGHTFCSKCIKEKMVKNNEIICLIDRQKDERPFDKIPINRILYDLILKEREEKNIIKIQEIKDYDLTLNIGMIGCQNTGKTSLSKCYQSNEPCPEEDDSYTPTISLDYFSRKVNKNGLNIVVRIWDTAGQERFNSITSGYLKGLHGCFIVFDVTDRLSFDKLNMWIQFYEDFNQYKERIMIILGNKIDKKVREVDKLEGFNYANNKGLAYFGTSAKNMTNVNEAFDEMINMILLSQDNDRDKDEIKLESNKSKKRHKKKDKNMRCC
;
A
#
# COMPACT_ATOMS: atom_id res chain seq x y z
N MET A 1 16.63 -2.12 10.39
CA MET A 1 17.05 -2.00 8.97
C MET A 1 17.93 -0.77 8.85
N SER A 2 19.23 -0.93 8.60
CA SER A 2 20.12 0.20 8.33
C SER A 2 19.70 0.76 6.98
N SER A 3 19.15 1.94 6.99
CA SER A 3 18.73 2.61 5.75
C SER A 3 19.98 2.90 4.91
N LEU A 4 20.04 2.34 3.71
CA LEU A 4 21.07 2.65 2.71
C LEU A 4 20.83 4.05 2.13
N VAL A 5 20.80 5.06 3.01
CA VAL A 5 20.49 6.45 2.67
C VAL A 5 21.63 7.39 3.05
N CYS A 6 21.76 8.47 2.32
CA CYS A 6 22.69 9.54 2.63
C CYS A 6 22.24 10.34 3.85
N ASN A 7 23.10 10.44 4.87
CA ASN A 7 22.79 11.17 6.11
C ASN A 7 22.58 12.68 5.94
N VAL A 8 22.78 13.25 4.75
CA VAL A 8 22.65 14.69 4.49
C VAL A 8 21.38 15.04 3.72
N CYS A 9 20.96 14.23 2.75
CA CYS A 9 19.74 14.45 1.96
C CYS A 9 18.66 13.43 2.23
N SER A 10 18.95 12.36 2.96
CA SER A 10 18.06 11.22 3.23
C SER A 10 17.61 10.45 1.97
N ASP A 11 18.21 10.72 0.83
CA ASP A 11 17.97 9.96 -0.39
C ASP A 11 18.65 8.59 -0.31
N GLU A 12 18.04 7.57 -0.90
CA GLU A 12 18.66 6.27 -1.09
C GLU A 12 19.89 6.37 -2.01
N PHE A 13 20.93 5.61 -1.68
CA PHE A 13 22.09 5.48 -2.55
C PHE A 13 21.74 4.70 -3.83
N ASP A 14 22.48 4.98 -4.90
CA ASP A 14 22.34 4.34 -6.20
C ASP A 14 23.48 3.34 -6.45
N ASP A 15 23.19 2.31 -7.23
CA ASP A 15 24.12 1.29 -7.72
C ASP A 15 24.83 1.69 -9.03
N ASN A 16 24.67 2.92 -9.47
CA ASN A 16 25.41 3.49 -10.59
C ASN A 16 26.56 4.37 -10.04
N ASP A 17 27.80 3.98 -10.28
CA ASP A 17 28.98 4.66 -9.77
C ASP A 17 29.21 6.06 -10.36
N GLN A 18 28.57 6.37 -11.47
CA GLN A 18 28.57 7.71 -12.09
C GLN A 18 27.37 8.57 -11.65
N SER A 19 26.45 8.01 -10.88
CA SER A 19 25.27 8.69 -10.40
C SER A 19 25.61 9.77 -9.36
N GLU A 20 24.80 10.83 -9.32
CA GLU A 20 24.83 11.82 -8.23
C GLU A 20 24.51 11.21 -6.85
N LYS A 21 23.87 10.05 -6.83
CA LYS A 21 23.51 9.30 -5.61
C LYS A 21 24.50 8.18 -5.26
N ALA A 22 25.58 8.01 -6.04
CA ALA A 22 26.61 7.03 -5.74
C ALA A 22 27.23 7.24 -4.34
N PRO A 23 27.39 6.18 -3.51
CA PRO A 23 27.95 6.30 -2.17
C PRO A 23 29.46 6.48 -2.22
N LYS A 24 29.97 7.64 -1.78
CA LYS A 24 31.39 7.96 -1.70
C LYS A 24 31.86 8.02 -0.25
N ILE A 25 33.04 7.44 0.04
CA ILE A 25 33.63 7.38 1.38
C ILE A 25 34.77 8.39 1.54
N LEU A 26 34.67 9.26 2.54
CA LEU A 26 35.71 10.20 2.93
C LEU A 26 36.84 9.50 3.72
N GLN A 27 38.01 10.17 3.86
CA GLN A 27 39.14 9.65 4.65
C GLN A 27 38.79 9.36 6.10
N CYS A 28 37.87 10.11 6.68
CA CYS A 28 37.35 9.92 8.02
C CYS A 28 36.39 8.71 8.15
N GLY A 29 36.11 7.99 7.06
CA GLY A 29 35.22 6.81 7.05
C GLY A 29 33.75 7.11 6.84
N HIS A 30 33.30 8.36 6.89
CA HIS A 30 31.90 8.71 6.66
C HIS A 30 31.54 8.64 5.18
N THR A 31 30.32 8.15 4.88
CA THR A 31 29.83 7.96 3.52
C THR A 31 28.65 8.89 3.22
N PHE A 32 28.69 9.50 2.04
CA PHE A 32 27.69 10.44 1.54
C PHE A 32 27.44 10.22 0.05
N CYS A 33 26.32 10.67 -0.48
CA CYS A 33 26.11 10.65 -1.93
C CYS A 33 27.04 11.68 -2.63
N SER A 34 27.40 11.39 -3.87
CA SER A 34 28.25 12.24 -4.71
C SER A 34 27.77 13.70 -4.75
N LYS A 35 26.45 13.90 -4.88
CA LYS A 35 25.81 15.21 -4.90
C LYS A 35 26.05 16.01 -3.62
N CYS A 36 25.81 15.39 -2.45
CA CYS A 36 26.00 16.08 -1.18
C CYS A 36 27.45 16.46 -0.91
N ILE A 37 28.42 15.62 -1.30
CA ILE A 37 29.83 15.99 -1.20
C ILE A 37 30.11 17.20 -2.09
N LYS A 38 29.70 17.17 -3.35
CA LYS A 38 29.98 18.23 -4.32
C LYS A 38 29.33 19.57 -3.95
N GLU A 39 28.05 19.55 -3.53
CA GLU A 39 27.28 20.77 -3.32
C GLU A 39 27.39 21.34 -1.90
N LYS A 40 27.56 20.48 -0.89
CA LYS A 40 27.45 20.90 0.51
C LYS A 40 28.75 20.82 1.31
N MET A 41 29.73 20.04 0.85
CA MET A 41 30.97 19.79 1.59
C MET A 41 32.21 20.47 0.97
N VAL A 42 32.17 20.83 -0.32
CA VAL A 42 33.26 21.53 -0.97
C VAL A 42 33.20 23.02 -0.63
N LYS A 43 34.23 23.53 0.08
CA LYS A 43 34.41 24.95 0.36
C LYS A 43 35.88 25.35 0.09
N ASN A 44 36.06 26.42 -0.65
CA ASN A 44 37.42 26.92 -1.00
C ASN A 44 38.36 25.83 -1.57
N ASN A 45 37.83 24.95 -2.41
CA ASN A 45 38.55 23.77 -2.95
C ASN A 45 38.92 22.70 -1.90
N GLU A 46 38.38 22.76 -0.70
CA GLU A 46 38.58 21.78 0.34
C GLU A 46 37.29 21.03 0.62
N ILE A 47 37.38 19.73 0.92
CA ILE A 47 36.23 18.88 1.26
C ILE A 47 36.22 18.67 2.78
N ILE A 48 35.19 19.12 3.45
CA ILE A 48 35.05 19.01 4.91
C ILE A 48 33.85 18.15 5.24
N CYS A 49 34.08 17.07 5.98
CA CYS A 49 33.03 16.18 6.45
C CYS A 49 32.02 16.92 7.35
N LEU A 50 30.74 16.78 7.08
CA LEU A 50 29.68 17.43 7.87
C LEU A 50 29.44 16.79 9.24
N ILE A 51 29.91 15.54 9.45
CA ILE A 51 29.70 14.82 10.71
C ILE A 51 30.80 15.14 11.71
N ASP A 52 32.08 14.93 11.35
CA ASP A 52 33.22 15.06 12.26
C ASP A 52 34.14 16.26 11.97
N ARG A 53 33.82 17.05 10.92
CA ARG A 53 34.57 18.23 10.48
C ARG A 53 36.00 17.96 10.01
N GLN A 54 36.36 16.69 9.82
CA GLN A 54 37.68 16.35 9.28
C GLN A 54 37.73 16.73 7.80
N LYS A 55 38.92 17.19 7.39
CA LYS A 55 39.22 17.54 6.02
C LYS A 55 39.61 16.29 5.24
N ASP A 56 39.07 16.15 4.02
CA ASP A 56 39.54 15.16 3.04
C ASP A 56 40.50 15.87 2.07
N GLU A 57 41.73 15.42 2.03
CA GLU A 57 42.79 16.06 1.20
C GLU A 57 42.69 15.66 -0.27
N ARG A 58 41.86 14.69 -0.60
CA ARG A 58 41.65 14.23 -1.97
C ARG A 58 40.71 15.17 -2.73
N PRO A 59 41.02 15.47 -3.99
CA PRO A 59 40.06 16.18 -4.83
C PRO A 59 38.81 15.30 -5.07
N PHE A 60 37.66 15.94 -5.35
CA PHE A 60 36.36 15.26 -5.46
C PHE A 60 36.36 14.04 -6.40
N ASP A 61 37.08 14.15 -7.55
CA ASP A 61 37.21 13.08 -8.56
C ASP A 61 38.01 11.86 -8.07
N LYS A 62 38.82 12.03 -7.02
CA LYS A 62 39.61 10.97 -6.38
C LYS A 62 38.97 10.36 -5.15
N ILE A 63 37.81 10.86 -4.70
CA ILE A 63 37.08 10.23 -3.60
C ILE A 63 36.47 8.90 -4.08
N PRO A 64 36.86 7.78 -3.44
CA PRO A 64 36.42 6.47 -3.90
C PRO A 64 34.97 6.21 -3.54
N ILE A 65 34.35 5.33 -4.30
CA ILE A 65 33.06 4.74 -3.97
C ILE A 65 33.24 3.85 -2.75
N ASN A 66 32.29 3.89 -1.82
CA ASN A 66 32.21 2.92 -0.74
C ASN A 66 31.76 1.57 -1.32
N ARG A 67 32.73 0.73 -1.70
CA ARG A 67 32.46 -0.57 -2.33
C ARG A 67 31.63 -1.51 -1.46
N ILE A 68 31.85 -1.50 -0.14
CA ILE A 68 31.08 -2.34 0.77
C ILE A 68 29.60 -1.95 0.73
N LEU A 69 29.30 -0.66 0.81
CA LEU A 69 27.93 -0.16 0.76
C LEU A 69 27.31 -0.37 -0.65
N TYR A 70 28.12 -0.17 -1.69
CA TYR A 70 27.72 -0.42 -3.07
C TYR A 70 27.33 -1.89 -3.31
N ASP A 71 28.14 -2.83 -2.83
CA ASP A 71 27.86 -4.26 -2.94
C ASP A 71 26.62 -4.68 -2.13
N LEU A 72 26.38 -4.02 -0.99
CA LEU A 72 25.14 -4.23 -0.21
C LEU A 72 23.90 -3.74 -0.97
N ILE A 73 23.98 -2.59 -1.64
CA ILE A 73 22.90 -2.06 -2.49
C ILE A 73 22.57 -3.04 -3.62
N LEU A 74 23.60 -3.55 -4.30
CA LEU A 74 23.44 -4.53 -5.37
C LEU A 74 22.76 -5.80 -4.85
N LYS A 75 23.22 -6.34 -3.71
CA LYS A 75 22.59 -7.52 -3.06
C LYS A 75 21.13 -7.30 -2.72
N GLU A 76 20.80 -6.18 -2.05
CA GLU A 76 19.41 -5.89 -1.72
C GLU A 76 18.52 -5.76 -2.97
N ARG A 77 19.06 -5.21 -4.08
CA ARG A 77 18.32 -5.12 -5.35
C ARG A 77 18.16 -6.47 -6.02
N GLU A 78 19.19 -7.30 -6.00
CA GLU A 78 19.12 -8.68 -6.50
C GLU A 78 18.11 -9.50 -5.70
N GLU A 79 18.14 -9.43 -4.37
CA GLU A 79 17.18 -10.09 -3.50
C GLU A 79 15.75 -9.58 -3.74
N LYS A 80 15.55 -8.26 -3.85
CA LYS A 80 14.25 -7.67 -4.21
C LYS A 80 13.78 -8.10 -5.59
N ASN A 81 14.67 -8.22 -6.57
CA ASN A 81 14.34 -8.71 -7.91
C ASN A 81 14.05 -10.21 -7.92
N ILE A 82 14.81 -11.03 -7.17
CA ILE A 82 14.55 -12.47 -7.02
C ILE A 82 13.20 -12.70 -6.33
N ILE A 83 12.92 -11.97 -5.24
CA ILE A 83 11.63 -11.99 -4.56
C ILE A 83 10.51 -11.59 -5.52
N LYS A 84 10.70 -10.52 -6.30
CA LYS A 84 9.74 -10.05 -7.29
C LYS A 84 9.52 -11.05 -8.44
N ILE A 85 10.58 -11.74 -8.89
CA ILE A 85 10.51 -12.78 -9.94
C ILE A 85 9.88 -14.05 -9.38
N GLN A 86 10.17 -14.46 -8.14
CA GLN A 86 9.50 -15.57 -7.47
C GLN A 86 8.04 -15.24 -7.17
N GLU A 87 7.74 -14.02 -6.77
CA GLU A 87 6.36 -13.56 -6.62
C GLU A 87 5.58 -13.62 -7.94
N ILE A 88 6.19 -13.27 -9.08
CA ILE A 88 5.55 -13.35 -10.42
C ILE A 88 5.25 -14.79 -10.85
N LYS A 89 5.96 -15.81 -10.33
CA LYS A 89 5.77 -17.21 -10.69
C LYS A 89 4.74 -17.98 -9.85
N ASP A 90 4.35 -17.44 -8.70
CA ASP A 90 3.58 -18.15 -7.68
C ASP A 90 2.13 -17.66 -7.51
N TYR A 91 1.68 -16.65 -8.27
CA TYR A 91 0.30 -16.16 -8.16
C TYR A 91 -0.24 -15.61 -9.49
N ASP A 92 -1.55 -15.73 -9.66
CA ASP A 92 -2.27 -15.31 -10.87
C ASP A 92 -2.72 -13.86 -10.77
N LEU A 93 -2.97 -13.36 -9.54
CA LEU A 93 -3.56 -12.05 -9.28
C LEU A 93 -3.03 -11.43 -7.99
N THR A 94 -2.89 -10.11 -7.98
CA THR A 94 -2.63 -9.32 -6.77
C THR A 94 -3.79 -8.37 -6.50
N LEU A 95 -4.33 -8.42 -5.28
CA LEU A 95 -5.37 -7.52 -4.81
C LEU A 95 -4.83 -6.57 -3.74
N ASN A 96 -4.96 -5.28 -3.96
CA ASN A 96 -4.62 -4.24 -2.99
C ASN A 96 -5.88 -3.83 -2.25
N ILE A 97 -5.91 -4.03 -0.93
CA ILE A 97 -7.04 -3.73 -0.05
C ILE A 97 -6.59 -2.72 1.01
N GLY A 98 -7.33 -1.65 1.19
CA GLY A 98 -7.06 -0.64 2.21
C GLY A 98 -7.79 -0.90 3.52
N MET A 99 -7.19 -0.44 4.62
CA MET A 99 -7.81 -0.38 5.94
C MET A 99 -7.83 1.07 6.40
N ILE A 100 -9.00 1.70 6.44
CA ILE A 100 -9.17 3.11 6.89
C ILE A 100 -10.19 3.18 8.04
N GLY A 101 -10.15 4.27 8.79
CA GLY A 101 -11.00 4.48 9.96
C GLY A 101 -10.27 5.19 11.08
N CYS A 102 -10.96 5.55 12.14
CA CYS A 102 -10.40 6.28 13.27
C CYS A 102 -9.24 5.53 13.95
N GLN A 103 -8.45 6.26 14.71
CA GLN A 103 -7.41 5.67 15.55
C GLN A 103 -8.03 4.68 16.54
N ASN A 104 -7.28 3.63 16.91
CA ASN A 104 -7.67 2.61 17.90
C ASN A 104 -8.92 1.78 17.54
N THR A 105 -9.40 1.79 16.28
CA THR A 105 -10.50 0.90 15.85
C THR A 105 -10.06 -0.54 15.57
N GLY A 106 -8.76 -0.82 15.64
CA GLY A 106 -8.19 -2.16 15.48
C GLY A 106 -7.87 -2.58 14.05
N LYS A 107 -7.62 -1.62 13.15
CA LYS A 107 -7.21 -1.88 11.75
C LYS A 107 -5.97 -2.77 11.67
N THR A 108 -4.90 -2.38 12.36
CA THR A 108 -3.64 -3.14 12.42
C THR A 108 -3.85 -4.54 13.00
N SER A 109 -4.66 -4.66 14.05
CA SER A 109 -4.95 -5.97 14.66
C SER A 109 -5.71 -6.88 13.68
N LEU A 110 -6.71 -6.36 12.95
CA LEU A 110 -7.42 -7.11 11.91
C LEU A 110 -6.49 -7.53 10.77
N SER A 111 -5.59 -6.65 10.34
CA SER A 111 -4.60 -6.94 9.28
C SER A 111 -3.63 -8.03 9.70
N LYS A 112 -3.08 -7.96 10.92
CA LYS A 112 -2.21 -8.98 11.51
C LYS A 112 -2.92 -10.33 11.64
N CYS A 113 -4.15 -10.34 12.18
CA CYS A 113 -4.95 -11.55 12.33
C CYS A 113 -5.23 -12.22 10.98
N TYR A 114 -5.61 -11.45 9.97
CA TYR A 114 -5.81 -12.00 8.65
C TYR A 114 -4.52 -12.56 8.06
N GLN A 115 -3.37 -11.86 8.19
CA GLN A 115 -2.09 -12.33 7.69
C GLN A 115 -1.64 -13.64 8.34
N SER A 116 -1.66 -13.73 9.68
CA SER A 116 -1.24 -14.92 10.43
C SER A 116 -2.27 -16.04 10.40
N ASN A 117 -3.54 -15.72 10.12
CA ASN A 117 -4.70 -16.60 10.27
C ASN A 117 -4.90 -17.08 11.72
N GLU A 118 -4.53 -16.25 12.69
CA GLU A 118 -4.60 -16.53 14.12
C GLU A 118 -5.25 -15.35 14.86
N PRO A 119 -5.92 -15.59 15.99
CA PRO A 119 -6.40 -14.54 16.88
C PRO A 119 -5.25 -13.59 17.27
N CYS A 120 -5.53 -12.30 17.32
CA CYS A 120 -4.58 -11.32 17.81
C CYS A 120 -4.70 -11.27 19.35
N PRO A 121 -3.70 -11.72 20.13
CA PRO A 121 -3.75 -11.60 21.59
C PRO A 121 -3.92 -10.15 22.01
N GLU A 122 -4.51 -9.92 23.19
CA GLU A 122 -4.52 -8.58 23.78
C GLU A 122 -3.07 -8.14 23.92
N GLU A 123 -2.66 -7.11 23.19
CA GLU A 123 -1.38 -6.46 23.44
C GLU A 123 -1.49 -5.82 24.82
N ASP A 124 -0.44 -5.99 25.66
CA ASP A 124 -0.27 -5.29 26.92
C ASP A 124 -0.62 -3.80 26.72
N ASP A 125 -1.08 -3.13 27.79
CA ASP A 125 -1.59 -1.74 27.83
C ASP A 125 -0.71 -0.66 27.14
N SER A 126 0.37 -1.05 26.48
CA SER A 126 1.24 -0.18 25.67
C SER A 126 0.73 -0.05 24.22
N TYR A 127 -0.48 0.52 24.05
CA TYR A 127 -0.94 0.92 22.72
C TYR A 127 0.05 1.91 22.09
N THR A 128 0.75 1.49 21.04
CA THR A 128 1.53 2.38 20.18
C THR A 128 0.73 2.69 18.91
N PRO A 129 0.35 3.96 18.70
CA PRO A 129 -0.34 4.34 17.46
C PRO A 129 0.51 3.99 16.24
N THR A 130 -0.12 3.46 15.20
CA THR A 130 0.53 3.31 13.90
C THR A 130 0.90 4.70 13.37
N ILE A 131 2.19 4.98 13.23
CA ILE A 131 2.73 6.29 12.81
C ILE A 131 2.95 6.32 11.29
N SER A 132 3.11 5.15 10.68
CA SER A 132 3.41 4.98 9.26
C SER A 132 2.40 4.08 8.58
N LEU A 133 2.53 3.94 7.26
CA LEU A 133 1.80 2.95 6.50
C LEU A 133 2.45 1.58 6.73
N ASP A 134 1.70 0.64 7.28
CA ASP A 134 2.13 -0.75 7.41
C ASP A 134 1.56 -1.60 6.27
N TYR A 135 2.33 -2.61 5.88
CA TYR A 135 2.01 -3.49 4.78
C TYR A 135 1.96 -4.95 5.26
N PHE A 136 0.83 -5.60 5.00
CA PHE A 136 0.63 -7.01 5.28
C PHE A 136 0.27 -7.75 4.00
N SER A 137 0.60 -9.04 3.90
CA SER A 137 0.20 -9.85 2.75
C SER A 137 -0.12 -11.28 3.13
N ARG A 138 -1.08 -11.88 2.42
CA ARG A 138 -1.46 -13.29 2.55
C ARG A 138 -1.74 -13.87 1.17
N LYS A 139 -1.26 -15.11 0.92
CA LYS A 139 -1.59 -15.88 -0.27
C LYS A 139 -2.86 -16.70 0.01
N VAL A 140 -3.82 -16.63 -0.89
CA VAL A 140 -5.07 -17.40 -0.83
C VAL A 140 -5.34 -18.05 -2.17
N ASN A 141 -6.02 -19.21 -2.17
CA ASN A 141 -6.55 -19.82 -3.39
C ASN A 141 -8.07 -19.61 -3.42
N LYS A 142 -8.56 -19.01 -4.50
CA LYS A 142 -10.00 -18.77 -4.70
C LYS A 142 -10.38 -19.13 -6.13
N ASN A 143 -11.34 -20.03 -6.29
CA ASN A 143 -11.81 -20.49 -7.60
C ASN A 143 -10.68 -21.02 -8.52
N GLY A 144 -9.64 -21.62 -7.94
CA GLY A 144 -8.47 -22.10 -8.66
C GLY A 144 -7.41 -21.05 -8.97
N LEU A 145 -7.64 -19.78 -8.64
CA LEU A 145 -6.67 -18.69 -8.76
C LEU A 145 -5.84 -18.55 -7.48
N ASN A 146 -4.54 -18.48 -7.65
CA ASN A 146 -3.62 -18.11 -6.57
C ASN A 146 -3.54 -16.59 -6.49
N ILE A 147 -4.05 -16.03 -5.39
CA ILE A 147 -4.20 -14.58 -5.21
C ILE A 147 -3.29 -14.13 -4.07
N VAL A 148 -2.52 -13.07 -4.31
CA VAL A 148 -1.82 -12.35 -3.24
C VAL A 148 -2.69 -11.17 -2.80
N VAL A 149 -3.22 -11.25 -1.59
CA VAL A 149 -3.95 -10.15 -0.94
C VAL A 149 -2.94 -9.26 -0.23
N ARG A 150 -2.85 -8.01 -0.64
CA ARG A 150 -2.01 -6.97 -0.04
C ARG A 150 -2.87 -6.02 0.75
N ILE A 151 -2.59 -5.89 2.04
CA ILE A 151 -3.34 -5.04 2.96
C ILE A 151 -2.50 -3.81 3.28
N TRP A 152 -3.05 -2.65 3.03
CA TRP A 152 -2.46 -1.35 3.33
C TRP A 152 -3.12 -0.79 4.58
N ASP A 153 -2.43 -0.95 5.73
CA ASP A 153 -2.90 -0.44 7.03
C ASP A 153 -2.44 0.99 7.22
N THR A 154 -3.40 1.89 7.35
CA THR A 154 -3.11 3.32 7.49
C THR A 154 -3.14 3.77 8.94
N ALA A 155 -2.29 4.74 9.29
CA ALA A 155 -2.42 5.46 10.54
C ALA A 155 -3.82 6.09 10.63
N GLY A 156 -4.55 5.80 11.71
CA GLY A 156 -5.93 6.29 11.93
C GLY A 156 -6.03 7.77 12.32
N GLN A 157 -5.01 8.57 12.01
CA GLN A 157 -5.00 10.00 12.29
C GLN A 157 -5.33 10.76 11.00
N GLU A 158 -6.42 11.50 11.01
CA GLU A 158 -6.86 12.41 9.97
C GLU A 158 -5.82 13.49 9.58
N ARG A 159 -4.79 13.69 10.42
CA ARG A 159 -3.69 14.65 10.18
C ARG A 159 -2.73 14.24 9.06
N PHE A 160 -2.76 12.98 8.62
CA PHE A 160 -1.88 12.45 7.59
C PHE A 160 -2.55 12.27 6.21
N ASN A 161 -3.64 13.02 5.95
CA ASN A 161 -4.42 12.94 4.70
C ASN A 161 -3.58 13.06 3.42
N SER A 162 -2.49 13.82 3.43
CA SER A 162 -1.63 14.00 2.25
C SER A 162 -0.81 12.75 1.88
N ILE A 163 -0.42 11.94 2.87
CA ILE A 163 0.33 10.70 2.65
C ILE A 163 -0.65 9.58 2.27
N THR A 164 -1.81 9.54 2.92
CA THR A 164 -2.83 8.50 2.72
C THR A 164 -3.47 8.56 1.33
N SER A 165 -3.70 9.76 0.77
CA SER A 165 -4.37 9.95 -0.52
C SER A 165 -3.64 9.30 -1.70
N GLY A 166 -2.30 9.24 -1.66
CA GLY A 166 -1.50 8.60 -2.71
C GLY A 166 -1.75 7.09 -2.83
N TYR A 167 -2.00 6.42 -1.71
CA TYR A 167 -2.20 4.97 -1.67
C TYR A 167 -3.62 4.54 -2.03
N LEU A 168 -4.62 5.39 -1.74
CA LEU A 168 -6.03 5.09 -2.03
C LEU A 168 -6.29 4.93 -3.53
N LYS A 169 -5.51 5.58 -4.38
CA LYS A 169 -5.68 5.54 -5.85
C LYS A 169 -5.53 4.14 -6.45
N GLY A 170 -4.72 3.28 -5.85
CA GLY A 170 -4.42 1.93 -6.36
C GLY A 170 -5.12 0.80 -5.62
N LEU A 171 -6.09 1.09 -4.73
CA LEU A 171 -6.80 0.07 -3.98
C LEU A 171 -7.96 -0.50 -4.79
N HIS A 172 -8.02 -1.82 -4.88
CA HIS A 172 -9.13 -2.54 -5.52
C HIS A 172 -10.38 -2.56 -4.63
N GLY A 173 -10.20 -2.49 -3.30
CA GLY A 173 -11.25 -2.41 -2.31
C GLY A 173 -10.76 -1.80 -1.00
N CYS A 174 -11.69 -1.40 -0.12
CA CYS A 174 -11.36 -0.76 1.13
C CYS A 174 -12.28 -1.20 2.27
N PHE A 175 -11.71 -1.55 3.40
CA PHE A 175 -12.44 -1.70 4.66
C PHE A 175 -12.50 -0.37 5.40
N ILE A 176 -13.69 -0.01 5.86
CA ILE A 176 -13.92 1.15 6.71
C ILE A 176 -14.25 0.65 8.11
N VAL A 177 -13.32 0.87 9.04
CA VAL A 177 -13.34 0.23 10.36
C VAL A 177 -13.76 1.22 11.44
N PHE A 178 -14.73 0.84 12.23
CA PHE A 178 -15.09 1.52 13.48
C PHE A 178 -15.05 0.54 14.67
N ASP A 179 -14.99 1.06 15.86
CA ASP A 179 -15.03 0.33 17.12
C ASP A 179 -16.48 0.37 17.67
N VAL A 180 -17.09 -0.80 17.90
CA VAL A 180 -18.46 -0.87 18.43
C VAL A 180 -18.60 -0.30 19.85
N THR A 181 -17.47 -0.07 20.54
CA THR A 181 -17.41 0.53 21.88
C THR A 181 -17.08 2.04 21.86
N ASP A 182 -16.94 2.62 20.66
CA ASP A 182 -16.64 4.05 20.48
C ASP A 182 -17.60 4.69 19.47
N ARG A 183 -18.58 5.38 19.98
CA ARG A 183 -19.60 6.10 19.20
C ARG A 183 -19.00 7.09 18.20
N LEU A 184 -17.95 7.80 18.59
CA LEU A 184 -17.31 8.81 17.73
C LEU A 184 -16.68 8.18 16.49
N SER A 185 -16.15 6.96 16.60
CA SER A 185 -15.60 6.25 15.44
C SER A 185 -16.69 5.87 14.43
N PHE A 186 -17.90 5.53 14.88
CA PHE A 186 -19.06 5.27 14.05
C PHE A 186 -19.59 6.53 13.37
N ASP A 187 -19.74 7.62 14.11
CA ASP A 187 -20.25 8.89 13.58
C ASP A 187 -19.33 9.47 12.46
N LYS A 188 -18.05 9.12 12.45
CA LYS A 188 -17.08 9.52 11.42
C LYS A 188 -17.09 8.62 10.16
N LEU A 189 -17.91 7.59 10.07
CA LEU A 189 -17.96 6.69 8.91
C LEU A 189 -18.22 7.43 7.59
N ASN A 190 -19.15 8.41 7.58
CA ASN A 190 -19.42 9.21 6.37
C ASN A 190 -18.17 9.93 5.87
N MET A 191 -17.36 10.48 6.76
CA MET A 191 -16.12 11.15 6.41
C MET A 191 -15.14 10.18 5.73
N TRP A 192 -14.98 8.96 6.28
CA TRP A 192 -14.06 7.97 5.72
C TRP A 192 -14.55 7.40 4.38
N ILE A 193 -15.86 7.21 4.21
CA ILE A 193 -16.47 6.80 2.94
C ILE A 193 -16.16 7.86 1.87
N GLN A 194 -16.49 9.13 2.15
CA GLN A 194 -16.23 10.24 1.24
C GLN A 194 -14.75 10.36 0.91
N PHE A 195 -13.88 10.23 1.91
CA PHE A 195 -12.43 10.28 1.71
C PHE A 195 -11.95 9.19 0.73
N TYR A 196 -12.45 7.95 0.85
CA TYR A 196 -12.10 6.90 -0.11
C TYR A 196 -12.67 7.19 -1.50
N GLU A 197 -13.91 7.65 -1.59
CA GLU A 197 -14.56 8.01 -2.86
C GLU A 197 -13.84 9.13 -3.61
N ASP A 198 -13.32 10.13 -2.91
CA ASP A 198 -12.65 11.29 -3.51
C ASP A 198 -11.28 10.91 -4.11
N PHE A 199 -10.58 9.95 -3.52
CA PHE A 199 -9.20 9.62 -3.90
C PHE A 199 -9.05 8.32 -4.68
N ASN A 200 -10.02 7.40 -4.65
CA ASN A 200 -9.96 6.16 -5.42
C ASN A 200 -10.22 6.41 -6.91
N GLN A 201 -9.35 5.87 -7.76
CA GLN A 201 -9.44 6.06 -9.22
C GLN A 201 -10.35 5.05 -9.94
N TYR A 202 -10.72 3.95 -9.27
CA TYR A 202 -11.56 2.93 -9.87
C TYR A 202 -13.01 3.38 -9.95
N LYS A 203 -13.70 3.01 -11.04
CA LYS A 203 -15.10 3.33 -11.27
C LYS A 203 -16.01 2.66 -10.25
N GLU A 204 -15.74 1.39 -9.98
CA GLU A 204 -16.44 0.61 -8.94
C GLU A 204 -15.64 0.72 -7.64
N ARG A 205 -16.18 1.48 -6.68
CA ARG A 205 -15.55 1.72 -5.39
C ARG A 205 -16.04 0.68 -4.39
N ILE A 206 -15.33 -0.44 -4.32
CA ILE A 206 -15.70 -1.56 -3.45
C ILE A 206 -15.34 -1.22 -2.01
N MET A 207 -16.34 -1.19 -1.13
CA MET A 207 -16.20 -0.90 0.28
C MET A 207 -16.99 -1.88 1.14
N ILE A 208 -16.41 -2.24 2.28
CA ILE A 208 -17.10 -3.01 3.34
C ILE A 208 -16.90 -2.29 4.68
N ILE A 209 -17.96 -2.18 5.45
CA ILE A 209 -17.91 -1.59 6.80
C ILE A 209 -17.66 -2.69 7.82
N LEU A 210 -16.65 -2.48 8.68
CA LEU A 210 -16.32 -3.39 9.77
C LEU A 210 -16.61 -2.72 11.12
N GLY A 211 -17.57 -3.28 11.88
CA GLY A 211 -17.77 -2.96 13.30
C GLY A 211 -16.92 -3.88 14.15
N ASN A 212 -15.72 -3.42 14.54
CA ASN A 212 -14.74 -4.25 15.26
C ASN A 212 -14.95 -4.23 16.77
N LYS A 213 -14.28 -5.15 17.47
CA LYS A 213 -14.31 -5.38 18.92
C LYS A 213 -15.65 -5.89 19.45
N ILE A 214 -16.36 -6.71 18.66
CA ILE A 214 -17.63 -7.31 19.06
C ILE A 214 -17.51 -8.29 20.23
N ASP A 215 -16.30 -8.67 20.62
CA ASP A 215 -15.98 -9.44 21.83
C ASP A 215 -16.25 -8.66 23.14
N LYS A 216 -16.27 -7.33 23.07
CA LYS A 216 -16.56 -6.48 24.22
C LYS A 216 -18.04 -6.52 24.58
N LYS A 217 -18.34 -6.59 25.91
CA LYS A 217 -19.70 -6.70 26.43
C LYS A 217 -20.47 -5.38 26.34
N VAL A 218 -19.81 -4.26 26.61
CA VAL A 218 -20.40 -2.92 26.55
C VAL A 218 -20.18 -2.37 25.14
N ARG A 219 -21.26 -2.00 24.47
CA ARG A 219 -21.25 -1.43 23.13
C ARG A 219 -21.99 -0.11 23.12
N GLU A 220 -21.47 0.87 22.40
CA GLU A 220 -22.14 2.15 22.13
C GLU A 220 -22.88 2.13 20.78
N VAL A 221 -22.50 1.19 19.90
CA VAL A 221 -23.19 0.94 18.63
C VAL A 221 -23.62 -0.52 18.60
N ASP A 222 -24.92 -0.76 18.49
CA ASP A 222 -25.43 -2.12 18.40
C ASP A 222 -25.28 -2.72 16.98
N LYS A 223 -25.46 -4.03 16.90
CA LYS A 223 -25.31 -4.77 15.63
C LYS A 223 -26.29 -4.28 14.56
N LEU A 224 -27.52 -4.00 14.95
CA LEU A 224 -28.61 -3.63 14.03
C LEU A 224 -28.37 -2.21 13.50
N GLU A 225 -27.88 -1.30 14.33
CA GLU A 225 -27.54 0.07 13.94
C GLU A 225 -26.43 0.07 12.91
N GLY A 226 -25.32 -0.66 13.15
CA GLY A 226 -24.21 -0.78 12.20
C GLY A 226 -24.66 -1.39 10.87
N PHE A 227 -25.45 -2.46 10.92
CA PHE A 227 -26.01 -3.10 9.74
C PHE A 227 -26.93 -2.16 8.94
N ASN A 228 -27.87 -1.48 9.59
CA ASN A 228 -28.81 -0.56 8.94
C ASN A 228 -28.08 0.62 8.29
N TYR A 229 -27.05 1.15 8.96
CA TYR A 229 -26.23 2.21 8.40
C TYR A 229 -25.55 1.76 7.10
N ALA A 230 -24.89 0.60 7.08
CA ALA A 230 -24.23 0.06 5.90
C ALA A 230 -25.24 -0.23 4.78
N ASN A 231 -26.37 -0.87 5.12
CA ASN A 231 -27.43 -1.20 4.16
C ASN A 231 -28.02 0.05 3.49
N ASN A 232 -28.23 1.13 4.24
CA ASN A 232 -28.71 2.41 3.69
C ASN A 232 -27.71 3.07 2.72
N LYS A 233 -26.44 2.69 2.81
CA LYS A 233 -25.37 3.12 1.88
C LYS A 233 -25.14 2.12 0.72
N GLY A 234 -25.85 0.99 0.72
CA GLY A 234 -25.61 -0.09 -0.24
C GLY A 234 -24.28 -0.82 -0.04
N LEU A 235 -23.75 -0.79 1.19
CA LEU A 235 -22.47 -1.40 1.56
C LEU A 235 -22.67 -2.67 2.38
N ALA A 236 -21.77 -3.64 2.25
CA ALA A 236 -21.71 -4.81 3.12
C ALA A 236 -21.22 -4.44 4.52
N TYR A 237 -21.68 -5.20 5.53
CA TYR A 237 -21.34 -5.01 6.94
C TYR A 237 -20.93 -6.32 7.59
N PHE A 238 -19.82 -6.28 8.33
CA PHE A 238 -19.39 -7.37 9.20
C PHE A 238 -19.10 -6.84 10.61
N GLY A 239 -19.69 -7.49 11.61
CA GLY A 239 -19.24 -7.33 13.00
C GLY A 239 -18.05 -8.25 13.21
N THR A 240 -16.87 -7.70 13.53
CA THR A 240 -15.61 -8.43 13.63
C THR A 240 -14.99 -8.37 15.03
N SER A 241 -14.17 -9.36 15.35
CA SER A 241 -13.26 -9.31 16.49
C SER A 241 -11.89 -9.83 16.07
N ALA A 242 -10.90 -8.96 16.09
CA ALA A 242 -9.50 -9.37 15.91
C ALA A 242 -9.05 -10.28 17.06
N LYS A 243 -9.52 -10.03 18.29
CA LYS A 243 -9.16 -10.83 19.47
C LYS A 243 -9.56 -12.29 19.33
N ASN A 244 -10.76 -12.56 18.79
CA ASN A 244 -11.33 -13.90 18.68
C ASN A 244 -11.31 -14.45 17.25
N MET A 245 -10.74 -13.71 16.29
CA MET A 245 -10.77 -14.03 14.86
C MET A 245 -12.18 -14.11 14.26
N THR A 246 -13.19 -13.57 14.97
CA THR A 246 -14.60 -13.68 14.55
C THR A 246 -14.86 -12.86 13.29
N ASN A 247 -15.39 -13.48 12.23
CA ASN A 247 -15.76 -12.89 10.95
C ASN A 247 -14.61 -12.16 10.22
N VAL A 248 -13.35 -12.38 10.61
CA VAL A 248 -12.20 -11.73 9.94
C VAL A 248 -12.00 -12.35 8.56
N ASN A 249 -11.88 -13.68 8.47
CA ASN A 249 -11.70 -14.37 7.19
C ASN A 249 -12.92 -14.16 6.28
N GLU A 250 -14.14 -14.23 6.82
CA GLU A 250 -15.38 -14.04 6.08
C GLU A 250 -15.47 -12.65 5.44
N ALA A 251 -15.05 -11.61 6.15
CA ALA A 251 -15.04 -10.25 5.63
C ALA A 251 -14.02 -10.09 4.47
N PHE A 252 -12.81 -10.66 4.62
CA PHE A 252 -11.81 -10.63 3.57
C PHE A 252 -12.22 -11.48 2.36
N ASP A 253 -12.83 -12.64 2.59
CA ASP A 253 -13.34 -13.50 1.52
C ASP A 253 -14.44 -12.80 0.71
N GLU A 254 -15.32 -12.06 1.36
CA GLU A 254 -16.35 -11.27 0.68
C GLU A 254 -15.74 -10.12 -0.12
N MET A 255 -14.78 -9.41 0.46
CA MET A 255 -14.03 -8.36 -0.26
C MET A 255 -13.37 -8.90 -1.54
N ILE A 256 -12.72 -10.06 -1.46
CA ILE A 256 -12.09 -10.72 -2.61
C ILE A 256 -13.15 -11.08 -3.66
N ASN A 257 -14.29 -11.66 -3.24
CA ASN A 257 -15.37 -12.03 -4.15
C ASN A 257 -15.91 -10.80 -4.89
N MET A 258 -16.20 -9.71 -4.18
CA MET A 258 -16.70 -8.47 -4.78
C MET A 258 -15.72 -7.90 -5.81
N ILE A 259 -14.41 -7.91 -5.51
CA ILE A 259 -13.38 -7.43 -6.44
C ILE A 259 -13.31 -8.32 -7.69
N LEU A 260 -13.32 -9.64 -7.54
CA LEU A 260 -13.28 -10.56 -8.68
C LEU A 260 -14.51 -10.39 -9.59
N LEU A 261 -15.71 -10.28 -9.01
CA LEU A 261 -16.94 -10.06 -9.76
C LEU A 261 -16.91 -8.72 -10.53
N SER A 262 -16.36 -7.67 -9.95
CA SER A 262 -16.24 -6.37 -10.64
C SER A 262 -15.29 -6.44 -11.84
N GLN A 263 -14.20 -7.17 -11.72
CA GLN A 263 -13.22 -7.35 -12.81
C GLN A 263 -13.78 -8.19 -13.96
N ASP A 264 -14.57 -9.22 -13.68
CA ASP A 264 -15.23 -10.04 -14.72
C ASP A 264 -16.27 -9.22 -15.50
N ASN A 265 -17.08 -8.42 -14.82
CA ASN A 265 -18.03 -7.51 -15.46
C ASN A 265 -17.37 -6.48 -16.41
N ASP A 266 -16.16 -6.02 -16.09
CA ASP A 266 -15.44 -5.08 -16.96
C ASP A 266 -14.80 -5.78 -18.18
N ARG A 267 -14.33 -7.01 -18.04
CA ARG A 267 -13.85 -7.84 -19.17
C ARG A 267 -14.97 -8.13 -20.17
N ASP A 268 -16.14 -8.53 -19.71
CA ASP A 268 -17.31 -8.79 -20.56
C ASP A 268 -17.74 -7.53 -21.32
N LYS A 269 -17.73 -6.35 -20.69
CA LYS A 269 -18.04 -5.06 -21.34
C LYS A 269 -17.02 -4.70 -22.42
N ASP A 270 -15.74 -5.00 -22.22
CA ASP A 270 -14.71 -4.71 -23.21
C ASP A 270 -14.74 -5.70 -24.38
N GLU A 271 -15.07 -6.96 -24.18
CA GLU A 271 -15.30 -7.95 -25.25
C GLU A 271 -16.49 -7.53 -26.12
N ILE A 272 -17.63 -7.13 -25.52
CA ILE A 272 -18.81 -6.66 -26.25
C ILE A 272 -18.49 -5.41 -27.07
N LYS A 273 -17.68 -4.47 -26.56
CA LYS A 273 -17.24 -3.27 -27.30
C LYS A 273 -16.33 -3.65 -28.48
N LEU A 274 -15.44 -4.64 -28.30
CA LEU A 274 -14.56 -5.11 -29.37
C LEU A 274 -15.34 -5.79 -30.49
N GLU A 275 -16.36 -6.58 -30.19
CA GLU A 275 -17.24 -7.21 -31.18
C GLU A 275 -18.10 -6.18 -31.92
N SER A 276 -18.67 -5.21 -31.21
CA SER A 276 -19.44 -4.12 -31.80
C SER A 276 -18.61 -3.26 -32.75
N ASN A 277 -17.35 -3.02 -32.44
CA ASN A 277 -16.42 -2.29 -33.31
C ASN A 277 -15.95 -3.11 -34.52
N LYS A 278 -15.83 -4.44 -34.38
CA LYS A 278 -15.56 -5.34 -35.52
C LYS A 278 -16.76 -5.41 -36.49
N SER A 279 -17.98 -5.43 -35.98
CA SER A 279 -19.20 -5.41 -36.81
C SER A 279 -19.37 -4.09 -37.58
N LYS A 280 -19.12 -2.94 -36.91
CA LYS A 280 -19.14 -1.61 -37.56
C LYS A 280 -18.06 -1.45 -38.64
N LYS A 281 -16.87 -2.04 -38.47
CA LYS A 281 -15.81 -2.05 -39.50
C LYS A 281 -16.16 -2.96 -40.68
N ARG A 282 -16.91 -4.07 -40.47
CA ARG A 282 -17.38 -4.95 -41.54
C ARG A 282 -18.48 -4.28 -42.37
N HIS A 283 -19.40 -3.52 -41.79
CA HIS A 283 -20.41 -2.75 -42.51
C HIS A 283 -19.80 -1.61 -43.35
N LYS A 284 -18.84 -0.86 -42.78
CA LYS A 284 -18.13 0.19 -43.54
C LYS A 284 -17.31 -0.31 -44.73
N LYS A 285 -16.84 -1.58 -44.69
CA LYS A 285 -16.16 -2.20 -45.85
C LYS A 285 -17.14 -2.68 -46.93
N LYS A 286 -18.36 -3.13 -46.56
CA LYS A 286 -19.39 -3.49 -47.55
C LYS A 286 -19.94 -2.27 -48.31
N ASP A 287 -20.14 -1.15 -47.65
CA ASP A 287 -20.63 0.09 -48.29
C ASP A 287 -19.60 0.74 -49.23
N LYS A 288 -18.29 0.53 -48.99
CA LYS A 288 -17.26 1.01 -49.93
C LYS A 288 -17.15 0.17 -51.20
N ASN A 289 -17.50 -1.12 -51.14
CA ASN A 289 -17.48 -1.96 -52.34
C ASN A 289 -18.75 -1.88 -53.22
N MET A 290 -19.81 -1.20 -52.75
CA MET A 290 -21.05 -0.98 -53.50
C MET A 290 -21.10 0.38 -54.23
N ARG A 291 -20.03 1.20 -54.10
CA ARG A 291 -19.94 2.52 -54.78
C ARG A 291 -19.00 2.56 -56.00
N CYS A 292 -18.56 1.39 -56.46
CA CYS A 292 -17.80 1.27 -57.72
C CYS A 292 -18.51 0.23 -58.64
N CYS A 293 -19.62 0.61 -59.22
CA CYS A 293 -20.21 0.07 -60.44
C CYS A 293 -21.01 1.19 -61.09
#